data_03a8450581655cf1cee0e92cfb532e09
#
_entry.id   03a8450581655cf1cee0e92cfb532e09
#
_cell.length_a   1.000
_cell.length_b   1.000
_cell.length_c   1.000
_cell.angle_alpha   90.00
_cell.angle_beta   90.00
_cell.angle_gamma   90.00
#
_symmetry.space_group_name_H-M   'P 1'
#
loop_
_entity.id
_entity.type
_entity.pdbx_description
1 polymer ?
#
loop_
_entity_poly.entity_id
_entity_poly.type
_entity_poly.pdbx_seq_one_letter_code
_entity_poly.pdbx_strand_id
1 'polypeptide(L)'
;MTRIGYLPLFALVAASLATAPASAGSPAEPGSAKAAAVKAVLAVPGGSAAPGCAVGLFRGGKTELLVNDGYADIATGRRIDADTQFYAASVSKQFTVAALMQLVVAGKVRLDDDVHHYLPDLPPYPDRLTIQNLLNMTSGVRDSLVLLQLDGIEPLSRANRAEALAEMFQQRDTKFKPGTAYDYTNGGYLLLSEVVERVSGEKFEAYVNTHVLKPLGMTRSFVMLGSRSSDANAARGYTMPGGKVTLTDEIPLFGGSGGLITTINDLGRWYADIDSGHKVWTPELTRLMTTPGRFADGTPVRDHGQGPVYGNALLIGPHWFHHTGSAGGFKTLFGYDREQRFGMALLCNNGDYNPDKVADAVLAAFDGSVPRVSEGAPPSSLDGRYGNPNLKAVYSIALTEAGGTVTVTDRNGKPGAPQPLEATGPGQYKGRDYTLSFDDNAKGFTLTIPRVVLHFTKLP
;
A
#
# COMPACT_ATOMS: atom_id res chain seq x y z
N MET A 1 100.98 15.80 -21.05
CA MET A 1 99.85 16.66 -21.39
C MET A 1 99.16 15.94 -22.58
N THR A 2 98.26 15.00 -22.25
CA THR A 2 97.67 14.10 -23.25
C THR A 2 96.18 14.21 -23.15
N ARG A 3 95.50 14.68 -24.19
CA ARG A 3 94.06 14.73 -24.33
C ARG A 3 93.57 13.39 -24.77
N ILE A 4 92.68 12.77 -24.04
CA ILE A 4 91.92 11.57 -24.40
C ILE A 4 90.55 12.01 -24.86
N GLY A 5 90.21 11.69 -26.15
CA GLY A 5 88.93 11.95 -26.75
C GLY A 5 87.95 10.84 -26.38
N TYR A 6 86.71 11.23 -26.01
CA TYR A 6 85.59 10.28 -25.90
C TYR A 6 84.69 10.31 -27.16
N LEU A 7 84.44 9.16 -27.76
CA LEU A 7 83.38 8.92 -28.76
C LEU A 7 82.05 8.66 -28.03
N PRO A 8 80.96 9.18 -28.54
CA PRO A 8 79.66 8.78 -28.02
C PRO A 8 79.10 7.54 -28.71
N LEU A 9 78.69 6.58 -27.89
CA LEU A 9 77.98 5.39 -28.30
C LEU A 9 76.47 5.71 -28.49
N PHE A 10 75.97 5.59 -29.73
CA PHE A 10 74.50 5.69 -29.97
C PHE A 10 73.86 4.36 -29.63
N ALA A 11 73.00 4.34 -28.62
CA ALA A 11 72.13 3.22 -28.30
C ALA A 11 70.79 3.40 -29.03
N LEU A 12 70.48 2.51 -29.96
CA LEU A 12 69.15 2.38 -30.56
C LEU A 12 68.21 1.78 -29.52
N VAL A 13 67.21 2.58 -29.09
CA VAL A 13 66.08 2.11 -28.28
C VAL A 13 64.99 1.65 -29.26
N ALA A 14 64.77 0.35 -29.39
CA ALA A 14 63.61 -0.22 -30.05
C ALA A 14 62.39 -0.10 -29.16
N ALA A 15 61.44 0.77 -29.50
CA ALA A 15 60.15 0.89 -28.83
C ALA A 15 59.25 -0.29 -29.27
N SER A 16 59.09 -1.26 -28.39
CA SER A 16 58.08 -2.28 -28.50
C SER A 16 56.71 -1.72 -28.08
N LEU A 17 55.82 -1.53 -29.04
CA LEU A 17 54.42 -1.25 -28.77
C LEU A 17 53.78 -2.51 -28.17
N ALA A 18 53.66 -2.58 -26.84
CA ALA A 18 52.87 -3.55 -26.16
C ALA A 18 51.39 -3.09 -26.25
N THR A 19 50.61 -3.78 -27.09
CA THR A 19 49.14 -3.68 -27.04
C THR A 19 48.66 -4.26 -25.71
N ALA A 20 48.15 -3.37 -24.82
CA ALA A 20 47.47 -3.81 -23.60
C ALA A 20 46.22 -4.63 -23.98
N PRO A 21 45.99 -5.80 -23.37
CA PRO A 21 44.76 -6.53 -23.58
C PRO A 21 43.59 -5.70 -23.05
N ALA A 22 42.52 -5.57 -23.86
CA ALA A 22 41.27 -4.98 -23.43
C ALA A 22 40.85 -5.73 -22.15
N SER A 23 40.74 -5.01 -21.05
CA SER A 23 40.20 -5.52 -19.81
C SER A 23 38.77 -5.97 -20.06
N ALA A 24 38.57 -7.28 -20.21
CA ALA A 24 37.26 -7.87 -20.13
C ALA A 24 36.72 -7.56 -18.72
N GLY A 25 35.72 -6.69 -18.63
CA GLY A 25 35.08 -6.35 -17.35
C GLY A 25 34.69 -7.64 -16.63
N SER A 26 35.09 -7.77 -15.38
CA SER A 26 34.66 -8.88 -14.53
C SER A 26 33.14 -8.99 -14.63
N PRO A 27 32.58 -10.20 -14.76
CA PRO A 27 31.13 -10.37 -14.73
C PRO A 27 30.60 -9.78 -13.42
N ALA A 28 29.59 -8.92 -13.54
CA ALA A 28 28.95 -8.30 -12.36
C ALA A 28 28.46 -9.41 -11.43
N GLU A 29 28.71 -9.26 -10.12
CA GLU A 29 28.20 -10.22 -9.13
C GLU A 29 26.68 -10.35 -9.27
N PRO A 30 26.09 -11.55 -9.13
CA PRO A 30 24.64 -11.76 -9.32
C PRO A 30 23.77 -10.77 -8.52
N GLY A 31 24.19 -10.36 -7.32
CA GLY A 31 23.53 -9.34 -6.50
C GLY A 31 23.55 -7.94 -7.12
N SER A 32 24.61 -7.56 -7.84
CA SER A 32 24.71 -6.25 -8.49
C SER A 32 23.83 -6.17 -9.74
N ALA A 33 23.64 -7.25 -10.49
CA ALA A 33 22.77 -7.31 -11.65
C ALA A 33 21.29 -7.18 -11.23
N LYS A 34 20.87 -7.89 -10.19
CA LYS A 34 19.51 -7.78 -9.61
C LYS A 34 19.23 -6.37 -9.10
N ALA A 35 20.18 -5.78 -8.37
CA ALA A 35 20.06 -4.41 -7.88
C ALA A 35 19.90 -3.41 -9.04
N ALA A 36 20.67 -3.57 -10.12
CA ALA A 36 20.57 -2.71 -11.29
C ALA A 36 19.22 -2.87 -11.99
N ALA A 37 18.71 -4.11 -12.12
CA ALA A 37 17.39 -4.38 -12.72
C ALA A 37 16.25 -3.77 -11.89
N VAL A 38 16.25 -3.95 -10.58
CA VAL A 38 15.26 -3.33 -9.69
C VAL A 38 15.37 -1.80 -9.73
N LYS A 39 16.58 -1.24 -9.75
CA LYS A 39 16.78 0.20 -9.86
C LYS A 39 16.23 0.76 -11.18
N ALA A 40 16.35 0.03 -12.27
CA ALA A 40 15.80 0.44 -13.57
C ALA A 40 14.25 0.54 -13.53
N VAL A 41 13.57 -0.31 -12.75
CA VAL A 41 12.11 -0.22 -12.51
C VAL A 41 11.73 1.05 -11.76
N LEU A 42 12.57 1.50 -10.82
CA LEU A 42 12.29 2.68 -9.99
C LEU A 42 12.66 4.00 -10.68
N ALA A 43 13.46 3.94 -11.75
CA ALA A 43 13.98 5.12 -12.43
C ALA A 43 12.84 5.97 -13.04
N VAL A 44 12.83 7.25 -12.71
CA VAL A 44 11.93 8.22 -13.35
C VAL A 44 12.50 8.63 -14.70
N PRO A 45 11.75 8.53 -15.82
CA PRO A 45 12.21 8.98 -17.11
C PRO A 45 12.59 10.47 -17.11
N GLY A 46 13.72 10.81 -17.77
CA GLY A 46 14.11 12.20 -18.02
C GLY A 46 15.27 12.74 -17.17
N GLY A 47 15.85 11.99 -16.25
CA GLY A 47 17.10 12.34 -15.56
C GLY A 47 17.09 13.61 -14.70
N SER A 48 15.94 14.25 -14.49
CA SER A 48 15.75 15.42 -13.63
C SER A 48 15.65 15.00 -12.15
N ALA A 49 15.85 15.95 -11.24
CA ALA A 49 15.60 15.74 -9.83
C ALA A 49 14.12 15.37 -9.64
N ALA A 50 13.86 14.10 -9.28
CA ALA A 50 12.51 13.55 -9.15
C ALA A 50 12.36 12.81 -7.81
N PRO A 51 11.14 12.74 -7.24
CA PRO A 51 10.86 11.86 -6.12
C PRO A 51 11.06 10.40 -6.54
N GLY A 52 11.18 9.51 -5.58
CA GLY A 52 11.49 8.11 -5.87
C GLY A 52 11.06 7.15 -4.80
N CYS A 53 11.80 6.04 -4.64
CA CYS A 53 11.46 4.96 -3.73
C CYS A 53 12.66 4.38 -3.00
N ALA A 54 12.42 3.86 -1.80
CA ALA A 54 13.23 2.86 -1.12
C ALA A 54 12.53 1.51 -1.20
N VAL A 55 13.25 0.48 -1.62
CA VAL A 55 12.76 -0.91 -1.75
C VAL A 55 13.62 -1.82 -0.90
N GLY A 56 12.99 -2.67 -0.12
CA GLY A 56 13.62 -3.77 0.61
C GLY A 56 13.00 -5.10 0.23
N LEU A 57 13.86 -6.05 -0.12
CA LEU A 57 13.51 -7.45 -0.31
C LEU A 57 14.19 -8.27 0.76
N PHE A 58 13.44 -9.17 1.40
CA PHE A 58 13.85 -9.86 2.59
C PHE A 58 13.64 -11.35 2.46
N ARG A 59 14.55 -12.16 2.99
CA ARG A 59 14.42 -13.61 2.99
C ARG A 59 15.12 -14.24 4.21
N GLY A 60 14.48 -15.22 4.84
CA GLY A 60 15.05 -15.95 5.96
C GLY A 60 15.47 -15.06 7.14
N GLY A 61 14.64 -14.10 7.50
CA GLY A 61 14.89 -13.16 8.61
C GLY A 61 15.93 -12.06 8.32
N LYS A 62 16.41 -11.93 7.07
CA LYS A 62 17.48 -11.01 6.68
C LYS A 62 17.08 -10.16 5.47
N THR A 63 17.75 -9.03 5.32
CA THR A 63 17.71 -8.24 4.10
C THR A 63 18.49 -8.96 3.01
N GLU A 64 17.83 -9.27 1.89
CA GLU A 64 18.44 -9.85 0.68
C GLU A 64 18.87 -8.77 -0.29
N LEU A 65 18.05 -7.70 -0.44
CA LEU A 65 18.36 -6.57 -1.33
C LEU A 65 17.78 -5.27 -0.76
N LEU A 66 18.55 -4.19 -0.86
CA LEU A 66 18.07 -2.82 -0.69
C LEU A 66 18.38 -2.01 -1.95
N VAL A 67 17.39 -1.31 -2.48
CA VAL A 67 17.55 -0.40 -3.61
C VAL A 67 16.85 0.91 -3.30
N ASN A 68 17.57 2.01 -3.44
CA ASN A 68 17.04 3.36 -3.23
C ASN A 68 17.28 4.17 -4.49
N ASP A 69 16.27 4.90 -4.95
CA ASP A 69 16.41 5.85 -6.06
C ASP A 69 15.54 7.08 -5.84
N GLY A 70 15.93 8.21 -6.46
CA GLY A 70 15.21 9.48 -6.37
C GLY A 70 15.66 10.36 -5.19
N TYR A 71 14.91 11.46 -5.01
CA TYR A 71 15.14 12.47 -3.99
C TYR A 71 14.12 12.38 -2.87
N ALA A 72 14.58 12.33 -1.64
CA ALA A 72 13.72 12.40 -0.46
C ALA A 72 13.19 13.84 -0.25
N ASP A 73 14.02 14.82 -0.54
CA ASP A 73 13.65 16.25 -0.55
C ASP A 73 14.34 16.92 -1.74
N ILE A 74 13.52 17.34 -2.71
CA ILE A 74 14.00 17.94 -3.96
C ILE A 74 14.53 19.36 -3.70
N ALA A 75 13.93 20.11 -2.78
CA ALA A 75 14.34 21.47 -2.49
C ALA A 75 15.74 21.55 -1.86
N THR A 76 16.10 20.56 -1.05
CA THR A 76 17.43 20.47 -0.43
C THR A 76 18.43 19.61 -1.23
N GLY A 77 17.97 18.92 -2.27
CA GLY A 77 18.79 17.98 -3.05
C GLY A 77 19.10 16.68 -2.33
N ARG A 78 18.41 16.35 -1.22
CA ARG A 78 18.68 15.16 -0.42
C ARG A 78 18.14 13.92 -1.12
N ARG A 79 19.02 12.93 -1.29
CA ARG A 79 18.69 11.63 -1.92
C ARG A 79 18.01 10.70 -0.91
N ILE A 80 17.23 9.76 -1.45
CA ILE A 80 16.68 8.65 -0.68
C ILE A 80 17.79 7.67 -0.33
N ASP A 81 17.82 7.25 0.93
CA ASP A 81 18.65 6.18 1.47
C ASP A 81 17.82 5.20 2.33
N ALA A 82 18.48 4.18 2.88
CA ALA A 82 17.79 3.14 3.67
C ALA A 82 17.26 3.63 5.03
N ASP A 83 17.71 4.78 5.51
CA ASP A 83 17.30 5.43 6.76
C ASP A 83 16.41 6.66 6.52
N THR A 84 16.07 6.94 5.28
CA THR A 84 15.09 7.98 4.93
C THR A 84 13.74 7.61 5.53
N GLN A 85 13.15 8.54 6.27
CA GLN A 85 11.86 8.37 6.92
C GLN A 85 10.72 8.73 5.95
N PHE A 86 9.77 7.81 5.78
CA PHE A 86 8.58 8.01 4.96
C PHE A 86 7.31 7.92 5.81
N TYR A 87 6.28 8.62 5.39
CA TYR A 87 4.94 8.41 5.89
C TYR A 87 4.38 7.10 5.32
N ALA A 88 4.11 6.14 6.20
CA ALA A 88 3.68 4.80 5.80
C ALA A 88 2.23 4.74 5.31
N ALA A 89 1.46 5.80 5.47
CA ALA A 89 0.04 5.86 5.13
C ALA A 89 -0.71 4.66 5.72
N SER A 90 -1.53 3.95 4.94
CA SER A 90 -2.34 2.83 5.44
C SER A 90 -1.56 1.57 5.82
N VAL A 91 -0.28 1.42 5.48
CA VAL A 91 0.58 0.37 6.06
C VAL A 91 0.65 0.49 7.58
N SER A 92 0.43 1.68 8.14
CA SER A 92 0.30 1.92 9.59
C SER A 92 -0.76 1.06 10.27
N LYS A 93 -1.80 0.66 9.54
CA LYS A 93 -2.91 -0.14 10.08
C LYS A 93 -2.44 -1.48 10.66
N GLN A 94 -1.39 -2.08 10.08
CA GLN A 94 -0.79 -3.31 10.61
C GLN A 94 -0.28 -3.10 12.05
N PHE A 95 0.32 -1.96 12.33
CA PHE A 95 0.87 -1.62 13.65
C PHE A 95 -0.24 -1.28 14.65
N THR A 96 -1.30 -0.64 14.20
CA THR A 96 -2.50 -0.39 15.01
C THR A 96 -3.16 -1.72 15.42
N VAL A 97 -3.29 -2.65 14.48
CA VAL A 97 -3.86 -3.97 14.76
C VAL A 97 -2.93 -4.80 15.63
N ALA A 98 -1.62 -4.76 15.43
CA ALA A 98 -0.68 -5.46 16.32
C ALA A 98 -0.81 -4.97 17.76
N ALA A 99 -0.92 -3.67 18.00
CA ALA A 99 -1.17 -3.10 19.32
C ALA A 99 -2.51 -3.58 19.92
N LEU A 100 -3.59 -3.57 19.14
CA LEU A 100 -4.89 -4.07 19.57
C LEU A 100 -4.84 -5.57 19.89
N MET A 101 -4.20 -6.38 19.05
CA MET A 101 -4.10 -7.83 19.22
C MET A 101 -3.27 -8.22 20.45
N GLN A 102 -2.30 -7.42 20.88
CA GLN A 102 -1.64 -7.62 22.17
C GLN A 102 -2.62 -7.51 23.33
N LEU A 103 -3.57 -6.56 23.28
CA LEU A 103 -4.63 -6.44 24.28
C LEU A 103 -5.66 -7.58 24.19
N VAL A 104 -5.90 -8.10 22.99
CA VAL A 104 -6.75 -9.30 22.80
C VAL A 104 -6.09 -10.52 23.41
N VAL A 105 -4.82 -10.76 23.15
CA VAL A 105 -4.04 -11.87 23.73
C VAL A 105 -3.97 -11.75 25.27
N ALA A 106 -3.89 -10.52 25.79
CA ALA A 106 -3.93 -10.26 27.23
C ALA A 106 -5.34 -10.40 27.84
N GLY A 107 -6.36 -10.74 27.06
CA GLY A 107 -7.75 -10.88 27.51
C GLY A 107 -8.44 -9.58 27.89
N LYS A 108 -7.86 -8.42 27.56
CA LYS A 108 -8.39 -7.09 27.84
C LYS A 108 -9.40 -6.60 26.81
N VAL A 109 -9.33 -7.14 25.59
CA VAL A 109 -10.25 -6.83 24.47
C VAL A 109 -10.74 -8.15 23.87
N ARG A 110 -12.03 -8.22 23.55
CA ARG A 110 -12.62 -9.32 22.80
C ARG A 110 -13.11 -8.81 21.45
N LEU A 111 -12.84 -9.58 20.39
CA LEU A 111 -13.17 -9.15 19.04
C LEU A 111 -14.68 -9.12 18.76
N ASP A 112 -15.44 -9.92 19.47
CA ASP A 112 -16.89 -10.00 19.40
C ASP A 112 -17.62 -9.01 20.31
N ASP A 113 -16.90 -8.28 21.18
CA ASP A 113 -17.54 -7.28 22.03
C ASP A 113 -18.08 -6.10 21.21
N ASP A 114 -19.19 -5.52 21.71
CA ASP A 114 -19.69 -4.24 21.20
C ASP A 114 -18.66 -3.14 21.47
N VAL A 115 -18.42 -2.30 20.50
CA VAL A 115 -17.44 -1.20 20.58
C VAL A 115 -17.75 -0.24 21.74
N HIS A 116 -19.04 -0.06 22.09
CA HIS A 116 -19.46 0.81 23.17
C HIS A 116 -18.98 0.34 24.55
N HIS A 117 -18.63 -0.97 24.69
CA HIS A 117 -17.99 -1.46 25.90
C HIS A 117 -16.67 -0.74 26.20
N TYR A 118 -15.93 -0.38 25.15
CA TYR A 118 -14.63 0.29 25.23
C TYR A 118 -14.72 1.80 24.99
N LEU A 119 -15.70 2.23 24.18
CA LEU A 119 -15.94 3.61 23.79
C LEU A 119 -17.37 4.05 24.15
N PRO A 120 -17.67 4.23 25.46
CA PRO A 120 -19.03 4.56 25.90
C PRO A 120 -19.52 5.94 25.44
N ASP A 121 -18.59 6.80 24.98
CA ASP A 121 -18.93 8.13 24.45
C ASP A 121 -19.47 8.09 23.01
N LEU A 122 -19.33 6.95 22.30
CA LEU A 122 -19.98 6.79 20.99
C LEU A 122 -21.50 6.83 21.17
N PRO A 123 -22.23 7.54 20.29
CA PRO A 123 -23.68 7.48 20.29
C PRO A 123 -24.18 6.05 20.11
N PRO A 124 -25.29 5.65 20.73
CA PRO A 124 -25.85 4.33 20.53
C PRO A 124 -26.27 4.15 19.08
N TYR A 125 -25.75 3.10 18.44
CA TYR A 125 -26.16 2.71 17.11
C TYR A 125 -27.38 1.77 17.14
N PRO A 126 -28.22 1.79 16.07
CA PRO A 126 -29.39 0.89 16.01
C PRO A 126 -29.02 -0.60 16.04
N ASP A 127 -27.87 -0.94 15.45
CA ASP A 127 -27.35 -2.31 15.38
C ASP A 127 -26.04 -2.42 16.16
N ARG A 128 -25.79 -3.63 16.68
CA ARG A 128 -24.54 -3.95 17.38
C ARG A 128 -23.33 -3.79 16.45
N LEU A 129 -22.34 -3.05 16.91
CA LEU A 129 -21.07 -2.79 16.21
C LEU A 129 -19.92 -3.44 16.98
N THR A 130 -19.28 -4.46 16.43
CA THR A 130 -18.20 -5.17 17.12
C THR A 130 -16.80 -4.65 16.73
N ILE A 131 -15.81 -4.94 17.58
CA ILE A 131 -14.39 -4.69 17.27
C ILE A 131 -14.00 -5.39 15.96
N GLN A 132 -14.48 -6.63 15.73
CA GLN A 132 -14.23 -7.37 14.50
C GLN A 132 -14.80 -6.66 13.26
N ASN A 133 -15.96 -6.02 13.35
CA ASN A 133 -16.52 -5.25 12.23
C ASN A 133 -15.62 -4.07 11.84
N LEU A 134 -15.03 -3.37 12.81
CA LEU A 134 -14.09 -2.29 12.55
C LEU A 134 -12.82 -2.82 11.86
N LEU A 135 -12.26 -3.92 12.36
CA LEU A 135 -11.07 -4.56 11.80
C LEU A 135 -11.25 -4.98 10.34
N ASN A 136 -12.41 -5.55 10.02
CA ASN A 136 -12.69 -6.14 8.71
C ASN A 136 -13.30 -5.16 7.70
N MET A 137 -13.38 -3.85 8.03
CA MET A 137 -14.03 -2.85 7.17
C MET A 137 -15.51 -3.16 6.88
N THR A 138 -16.19 -3.84 7.80
CA THR A 138 -17.62 -4.19 7.69
C THR A 138 -18.49 -3.46 8.71
N SER A 139 -18.00 -2.41 9.29
CA SER A 139 -18.64 -1.65 10.35
C SER A 139 -19.76 -0.72 9.87
N GLY A 140 -19.64 -0.21 8.63
CA GLY A 140 -20.51 0.86 8.14
C GLY A 140 -20.23 2.24 8.76
N VAL A 141 -19.24 2.39 9.63
CA VAL A 141 -18.86 3.71 10.15
C VAL A 141 -18.26 4.57 9.03
N ARG A 142 -18.51 5.86 9.10
CA ARG A 142 -18.04 6.82 8.08
C ARG A 142 -16.53 7.04 8.18
N ASP A 143 -15.95 7.51 7.08
CA ASP A 143 -14.52 7.82 7.02
C ASP A 143 -14.23 9.14 7.76
N SER A 144 -13.36 9.09 8.78
CA SER A 144 -13.02 10.25 9.59
C SER A 144 -12.34 11.38 8.80
N LEU A 145 -11.56 11.03 7.78
CA LEU A 145 -10.86 12.04 6.96
C LEU A 145 -11.84 12.77 6.05
N VAL A 146 -12.82 12.03 5.50
CA VAL A 146 -13.89 12.62 4.69
C VAL A 146 -14.80 13.50 5.55
N LEU A 147 -15.13 13.08 6.78
CA LEU A 147 -15.92 13.91 7.69
C LEU A 147 -15.22 15.23 8.00
N LEU A 148 -13.93 15.20 8.34
CA LEU A 148 -13.13 16.41 8.55
C LEU A 148 -13.16 17.37 7.33
N GLN A 149 -13.03 16.81 6.12
CA GLN A 149 -13.10 17.62 4.89
C GLN A 149 -14.48 18.22 4.67
N LEU A 150 -15.55 17.47 4.93
CA LEU A 150 -16.92 17.97 4.83
C LEU A 150 -17.21 19.07 5.86
N ASP A 151 -16.55 19.02 7.03
CA ASP A 151 -16.63 20.08 8.06
C ASP A 151 -15.65 21.24 7.77
N GLY A 152 -15.03 21.25 6.59
CA GLY A 152 -14.20 22.35 6.09
C GLY A 152 -12.75 22.34 6.58
N ILE A 153 -12.26 21.25 7.15
CA ILE A 153 -10.87 21.12 7.57
C ILE A 153 -10.01 20.62 6.40
N GLU A 154 -9.48 21.56 5.65
CA GLU A 154 -8.52 21.31 4.58
C GLU A 154 -7.34 22.30 4.67
N PRO A 155 -6.09 21.85 4.42
CA PRO A 155 -5.66 20.47 4.23
C PRO A 155 -5.76 19.65 5.53
N LEU A 156 -5.81 18.32 5.38
CA LEU A 156 -5.93 17.38 6.52
C LEU A 156 -4.78 17.44 7.53
N SER A 157 -3.65 18.03 7.16
CA SER A 157 -2.53 18.34 8.07
C SER A 157 -2.88 19.38 9.15
N ARG A 158 -4.01 20.08 9.00
CA ARG A 158 -4.52 21.03 10.01
C ARG A 158 -5.39 20.36 11.08
N ALA A 159 -5.89 19.15 10.79
CA ALA A 159 -6.69 18.39 11.74
C ALA A 159 -5.83 17.76 12.82
N ASN A 160 -6.31 17.76 14.05
CA ASN A 160 -5.75 16.99 15.14
C ASN A 160 -6.59 15.73 15.46
N ARG A 161 -6.05 14.85 16.29
CA ARG A 161 -6.72 13.60 16.69
C ARG A 161 -8.06 13.83 17.40
N ALA A 162 -8.13 14.86 18.26
CA ALA A 162 -9.35 15.13 19.03
C ALA A 162 -10.49 15.58 18.12
N GLU A 163 -10.21 16.42 17.10
CA GLU A 163 -11.19 16.82 16.09
C GLU A 163 -11.67 15.60 15.29
N ALA A 164 -10.76 14.73 14.83
CA ALA A 164 -11.12 13.53 14.10
C ALA A 164 -12.00 12.56 14.92
N LEU A 165 -11.72 12.40 16.23
CA LEU A 165 -12.55 11.61 17.13
C LEU A 165 -13.90 12.29 17.40
N ALA A 166 -13.93 13.63 17.54
CA ALA A 166 -15.18 14.36 17.72
C ALA A 166 -16.14 14.13 16.54
N GLU A 167 -15.61 14.15 15.29
CA GLU A 167 -16.41 13.81 14.11
C GLU A 167 -17.00 12.39 14.19
N MET A 168 -16.22 11.42 14.65
CA MET A 168 -16.71 10.04 14.82
C MET A 168 -17.77 9.95 15.92
N PHE A 169 -17.61 10.66 17.03
CA PHE A 169 -18.53 10.64 18.16
C PHE A 169 -19.83 11.43 17.92
N GLN A 170 -19.92 12.18 16.83
CA GLN A 170 -21.16 12.85 16.42
C GLN A 170 -22.04 11.96 15.52
N GLN A 171 -21.50 10.87 14.94
CA GLN A 171 -22.25 10.00 14.05
C GLN A 171 -23.23 9.13 14.83
N ARG A 172 -24.52 9.22 14.53
CA ARG A 172 -25.61 8.53 15.25
C ARG A 172 -26.10 7.25 14.59
N ASP A 173 -25.55 6.92 13.42
CA ASP A 173 -25.88 5.73 12.63
C ASP A 173 -24.67 5.26 11.83
N THR A 174 -24.80 4.10 11.23
CA THR A 174 -23.84 3.54 10.27
C THR A 174 -24.41 3.60 8.85
N LYS A 175 -23.56 3.61 7.81
CA LYS A 175 -23.98 3.63 6.41
C LYS A 175 -24.79 2.41 6.00
N PHE A 176 -24.53 1.29 6.64
CA PHE A 176 -25.22 0.00 6.49
C PHE A 176 -25.13 -0.80 7.78
N LYS A 177 -25.95 -1.83 7.90
CA LYS A 177 -25.91 -2.72 9.07
C LYS A 177 -24.54 -3.39 9.21
N PRO A 178 -23.87 -3.31 10.38
CA PRO A 178 -22.57 -3.93 10.58
C PRO A 178 -22.57 -5.42 10.20
N GLY A 179 -21.51 -5.84 9.50
CA GLY A 179 -21.32 -7.19 9.02
C GLY A 179 -22.03 -7.55 7.71
N THR A 180 -22.72 -6.61 7.04
CA THR A 180 -23.50 -6.91 5.81
C THR A 180 -22.87 -6.41 4.52
N ALA A 181 -21.94 -5.46 4.58
CA ALA A 181 -21.23 -4.90 3.42
C ALA A 181 -19.80 -4.53 3.79
N TYR A 182 -18.96 -4.41 2.78
CA TYR A 182 -17.60 -3.91 2.89
C TYR A 182 -17.56 -2.44 2.48
N ASP A 183 -16.88 -1.64 3.27
CA ASP A 183 -16.54 -0.27 2.91
C ASP A 183 -15.28 0.17 3.67
N TYR A 184 -14.21 0.40 2.90
CA TYR A 184 -12.94 0.83 3.47
C TYR A 184 -13.09 2.18 4.16
N THR A 185 -12.71 2.25 5.43
CA THR A 185 -12.84 3.47 6.23
C THR A 185 -11.65 3.69 7.17
N ASN A 186 -11.14 4.91 7.20
CA ASN A 186 -10.14 5.34 8.17
C ASN A 186 -10.75 5.55 9.55
N GLY A 187 -12.05 5.90 9.63
CA GLY A 187 -12.76 6.11 10.89
C GLY A 187 -12.76 4.89 11.79
N GLY A 188 -12.97 3.69 11.21
CA GLY A 188 -12.91 2.44 11.98
C GLY A 188 -11.56 2.23 12.67
N TYR A 189 -10.45 2.50 11.97
CA TYR A 189 -9.11 2.34 12.53
C TYR A 189 -8.71 3.46 13.49
N LEU A 190 -9.27 4.64 13.34
CA LEU A 190 -9.17 5.69 14.35
C LEU A 190 -9.86 5.25 15.66
N LEU A 191 -11.07 4.69 15.57
CA LEU A 191 -11.78 4.13 16.75
C LEU A 191 -10.99 2.96 17.37
N LEU A 192 -10.42 2.04 16.58
CA LEU A 192 -9.57 0.97 17.12
C LEU A 192 -8.36 1.51 17.87
N SER A 193 -7.72 2.57 17.37
CA SER A 193 -6.61 3.21 18.08
C SER A 193 -7.07 3.88 19.40
N GLU A 194 -8.30 4.38 19.46
CA GLU A 194 -8.90 4.91 20.69
C GLU A 194 -9.21 3.79 21.69
N VAL A 195 -9.66 2.61 21.20
CA VAL A 195 -9.81 1.42 22.06
C VAL A 195 -8.47 1.02 22.68
N VAL A 196 -7.38 1.02 21.91
CA VAL A 196 -6.04 0.74 22.45
C VAL A 196 -5.68 1.74 23.57
N GLU A 197 -5.89 3.03 23.34
CA GLU A 197 -5.60 4.08 24.32
C GLU A 197 -6.42 3.88 25.61
N ARG A 198 -7.72 3.68 25.49
CA ARG A 198 -8.62 3.55 26.66
C ARG A 198 -8.39 2.28 27.47
N VAL A 199 -8.16 1.16 26.82
CA VAL A 199 -7.97 -0.13 27.49
C VAL A 199 -6.58 -0.25 28.10
N SER A 200 -5.55 0.32 27.47
CA SER A 200 -4.19 0.28 28.00
C SER A 200 -3.94 1.35 29.09
N GLY A 201 -4.66 2.48 29.01
CA GLY A 201 -4.38 3.68 29.82
C GLY A 201 -3.17 4.48 29.32
N GLU A 202 -2.57 4.10 28.20
CA GLU A 202 -1.45 4.80 27.57
C GLU A 202 -1.93 5.53 26.30
N LYS A 203 -1.32 6.68 25.97
CA LYS A 203 -1.56 7.32 24.67
C LYS A 203 -1.24 6.34 23.52
N PHE A 204 -2.08 6.32 22.49
CA PHE A 204 -1.96 5.34 21.39
C PHE A 204 -0.55 5.30 20.80
N GLU A 205 0.02 6.47 20.50
CA GLU A 205 1.38 6.56 19.96
C GLU A 205 2.45 6.06 20.93
N ALA A 206 2.29 6.35 22.23
CA ALA A 206 3.19 5.85 23.26
C ALA A 206 3.11 4.33 23.38
N TYR A 207 1.91 3.77 23.32
CA TYR A 207 1.69 2.32 23.34
C TYR A 207 2.38 1.64 22.15
N VAL A 208 2.12 2.10 20.92
CA VAL A 208 2.75 1.53 19.71
C VAL A 208 4.28 1.65 19.78
N ASN A 209 4.79 2.83 20.15
CA ASN A 209 6.23 3.05 20.25
C ASN A 209 6.89 2.12 21.28
N THR A 210 6.25 1.93 22.44
CA THR A 210 6.80 1.14 23.55
C THR A 210 6.64 -0.36 23.35
N HIS A 211 5.45 -0.80 22.92
CA HIS A 211 5.09 -2.23 22.93
C HIS A 211 5.21 -2.91 21.55
N VAL A 212 5.26 -2.13 20.46
CA VAL A 212 5.38 -2.67 19.11
C VAL A 212 6.73 -2.34 18.49
N LEU A 213 7.13 -1.07 18.41
CA LEU A 213 8.33 -0.66 17.68
C LEU A 213 9.63 -0.91 18.44
N LYS A 214 9.68 -0.52 19.71
CA LYS A 214 10.89 -0.63 20.56
C LYS A 214 11.38 -2.09 20.74
N PRO A 215 10.51 -3.10 20.98
CA PRO A 215 10.95 -4.49 21.10
C PRO A 215 11.64 -5.03 19.85
N LEU A 216 11.30 -4.48 18.68
CA LEU A 216 11.86 -4.84 17.38
C LEU A 216 13.12 -4.05 17.03
N GLY A 217 13.48 -3.06 17.82
CA GLY A 217 14.58 -2.15 17.52
C GLY A 217 14.30 -1.22 16.34
N MET A 218 13.03 -0.91 16.04
CA MET A 218 12.60 0.03 15.01
C MET A 218 12.80 1.48 15.49
N THR A 219 14.06 1.86 15.69
CA THR A 219 14.44 3.11 16.39
C THR A 219 14.25 4.36 15.55
N ARG A 220 14.06 4.22 14.24
CA ARG A 220 13.81 5.34 13.32
C ARG A 220 12.31 5.46 12.97
N SER A 221 11.49 4.58 13.53
CA SER A 221 10.04 4.58 13.34
C SER A 221 9.31 5.10 14.57
N PHE A 222 8.23 5.82 14.34
CA PHE A 222 7.34 6.31 15.40
C PHE A 222 5.95 6.66 14.85
N VAL A 223 4.95 6.66 15.70
CA VAL A 223 3.63 7.18 15.36
C VAL A 223 3.59 8.68 15.65
N MET A 224 3.17 9.47 14.65
CA MET A 224 3.07 10.94 14.78
C MET A 224 1.99 11.35 15.78
N LEU A 225 2.28 12.41 16.53
CA LEU A 225 1.35 13.08 17.44
C LEU A 225 1.37 14.59 17.21
N GLY A 226 0.43 15.07 16.40
CA GLY A 226 0.15 16.50 16.24
C GLY A 226 1.17 17.34 15.48
N SER A 227 2.33 16.79 15.12
CA SER A 227 3.35 17.50 14.35
C SER A 227 4.08 16.59 13.39
N ARG A 228 4.57 17.18 12.29
CA ARG A 228 5.53 16.49 11.40
C ARG A 228 6.82 16.20 12.14
N SER A 229 7.49 15.17 11.66
CA SER A 229 8.90 14.94 12.02
C SER A 229 9.74 16.15 11.60
N SER A 230 10.50 16.69 12.55
CA SER A 230 11.55 17.67 12.30
C SER A 230 12.87 17.02 11.90
N ASP A 231 12.90 15.67 11.78
CA ASP A 231 14.10 14.94 11.38
C ASP A 231 14.51 15.36 9.95
N ALA A 232 15.76 15.74 9.81
CA ALA A 232 16.36 16.09 8.51
C ALA A 232 16.27 14.92 7.50
N ASN A 233 16.04 13.68 7.96
CA ASN A 233 15.86 12.50 7.12
C ASN A 233 14.41 12.26 6.67
N ALA A 234 13.43 13.05 7.09
CA ALA A 234 12.05 12.90 6.65
C ALA A 234 11.89 13.23 5.16
N ALA A 235 11.30 12.32 4.40
CA ALA A 235 10.95 12.58 3.01
C ALA A 235 9.78 13.56 2.89
N ARG A 236 9.74 14.30 1.77
CA ARG A 236 8.60 15.12 1.37
C ARG A 236 7.80 14.36 0.30
N GLY A 237 6.48 14.48 0.33
CA GLY A 237 5.60 13.83 -0.65
C GLY A 237 5.37 14.70 -1.87
N TYR A 238 5.38 14.09 -3.06
CA TYR A 238 5.24 14.79 -4.34
C TYR A 238 4.25 14.08 -5.26
N THR A 239 3.74 14.82 -6.24
CA THR A 239 3.09 14.31 -7.45
C THR A 239 3.75 14.93 -8.67
N MET A 240 3.53 14.35 -9.86
CA MET A 240 4.16 14.79 -11.10
C MET A 240 3.13 15.00 -12.23
N PRO A 241 2.09 15.81 -12.03
CA PRO A 241 1.08 16.04 -13.06
C PRO A 241 1.72 16.64 -14.32
N GLY A 242 1.54 15.94 -15.47
CA GLY A 242 2.16 16.35 -16.73
C GLY A 242 3.69 16.37 -16.70
N GLY A 243 4.34 15.61 -15.82
CA GLY A 243 5.78 15.56 -15.65
C GLY A 243 6.37 16.68 -14.77
N LYS A 244 5.53 17.58 -14.24
CA LYS A 244 5.95 18.69 -13.35
C LYS A 244 5.91 18.24 -11.89
N VAL A 245 7.07 18.26 -11.22
CA VAL A 245 7.15 17.95 -9.78
C VAL A 245 6.38 19.00 -8.97
N THR A 246 5.45 18.51 -8.14
CA THR A 246 4.60 19.34 -7.27
C THR A 246 4.65 18.76 -5.86
N LEU A 247 4.93 19.60 -4.87
CA LEU A 247 4.88 19.21 -3.46
C LEU A 247 3.41 18.99 -3.04
N THR A 248 3.10 17.81 -2.48
CA THR A 248 1.74 17.41 -2.10
C THR A 248 1.71 16.68 -0.75
N ASP A 249 2.64 16.98 0.14
CA ASP A 249 2.84 16.27 1.40
C ASP A 249 1.89 16.66 2.55
N GLU A 250 0.64 16.94 2.20
CA GLU A 250 -0.44 17.18 3.16
C GLU A 250 -0.99 15.85 3.68
N ILE A 251 -0.60 15.51 4.90
CA ILE A 251 -0.94 14.24 5.57
C ILE A 251 -1.62 14.51 6.91
N PRO A 252 -2.53 13.62 7.37
CA PRO A 252 -3.04 13.68 8.74
C PRO A 252 -1.90 13.48 9.74
N LEU A 253 -1.86 14.33 10.79
CA LEU A 253 -0.78 14.33 11.78
C LEU A 253 -1.14 13.55 13.05
N PHE A 254 -1.93 12.48 12.92
CA PHE A 254 -2.33 11.60 14.03
C PHE A 254 -2.34 10.13 13.64
N GLY A 255 -2.23 9.25 14.64
CA GLY A 255 -2.17 7.81 14.46
C GLY A 255 -3.54 7.12 14.41
N GLY A 256 -3.52 5.85 14.02
CA GLY A 256 -4.67 4.96 13.92
C GLY A 256 -4.80 4.33 12.54
N SER A 257 -5.44 5.01 11.61
CA SER A 257 -5.54 4.56 10.21
C SER A 257 -4.27 4.83 9.38
N GLY A 258 -3.45 5.77 9.85
CA GLY A 258 -2.18 6.24 9.32
C GLY A 258 -1.26 6.64 10.46
N GLY A 259 -0.35 7.58 10.21
CA GLY A 259 0.46 8.24 11.23
C GLY A 259 1.80 7.59 11.52
N LEU A 260 2.09 6.40 11.05
CA LEU A 260 3.42 5.80 11.20
C LEU A 260 4.42 6.47 10.25
N ILE A 261 5.51 6.96 10.82
CA ILE A 261 6.73 7.30 10.11
C ILE A 261 7.68 6.11 10.24
N THR A 262 8.30 5.67 9.13
CA THR A 262 9.17 4.49 9.14
C THR A 262 10.25 4.58 8.07
N THR A 263 11.21 3.66 8.11
CA THR A 263 12.28 3.50 7.13
C THR A 263 12.25 2.10 6.54
N ILE A 264 12.95 1.90 5.40
CA ILE A 264 13.04 0.58 4.80
C ILE A 264 13.81 -0.40 5.72
N ASN A 265 14.82 0.09 6.44
CA ASN A 265 15.55 -0.70 7.43
C ASN A 265 14.67 -1.16 8.59
N ASP A 266 13.78 -0.30 9.08
CA ASP A 266 12.87 -0.66 10.17
C ASP A 266 11.78 -1.63 9.71
N LEU A 267 11.27 -1.49 8.48
CA LEU A 267 10.37 -2.50 7.90
C LEU A 267 11.07 -3.85 7.70
N GLY A 268 12.37 -3.87 7.46
CA GLY A 268 13.18 -5.11 7.51
C GLY A 268 13.18 -5.78 8.89
N ARG A 269 13.15 -4.99 9.98
CA ARG A 269 13.01 -5.53 11.36
C ARG A 269 11.59 -6.05 11.62
N TRP A 270 10.57 -5.37 11.10
CA TRP A 270 9.19 -5.85 11.12
C TRP A 270 9.06 -7.19 10.41
N TYR A 271 9.62 -7.29 9.19
CA TYR A 271 9.70 -8.55 8.46
C TYR A 271 10.43 -9.65 9.26
N ALA A 272 11.60 -9.35 9.81
CA ALA A 272 12.39 -10.35 10.55
C ALA A 272 11.63 -10.91 11.75
N ASP A 273 10.79 -10.11 12.39
CA ASP A 273 9.95 -10.57 13.50
C ASP A 273 8.79 -11.45 13.03
N ILE A 274 8.17 -11.14 11.90
CA ILE A 274 7.17 -12.00 11.26
C ILE A 274 7.76 -13.34 10.88
N ASP A 275 8.96 -13.35 10.27
CA ASP A 275 9.60 -14.53 9.72
C ASP A 275 10.17 -15.47 10.80
N SER A 276 10.81 -14.92 11.84
CA SER A 276 11.58 -15.73 12.77
C SER A 276 11.78 -15.14 14.16
N GLY A 277 11.52 -13.85 14.36
CA GLY A 277 11.80 -13.17 15.63
C GLY A 277 10.76 -13.45 16.71
N HIS A 278 9.50 -13.38 16.34
CA HIS A 278 8.30 -13.66 17.15
C HIS A 278 8.22 -12.94 18.49
N LYS A 279 8.77 -11.73 18.58
CA LYS A 279 8.68 -10.89 19.79
C LYS A 279 7.32 -10.18 19.88
N VAL A 280 6.87 -9.61 18.76
CA VAL A 280 5.56 -8.99 18.58
C VAL A 280 4.65 -9.94 17.81
N TRP A 281 5.12 -10.47 16.68
CA TRP A 281 4.43 -11.47 15.89
C TRP A 281 4.55 -12.87 16.50
N THR A 282 4.10 -13.03 17.75
CA THR A 282 3.99 -14.36 18.37
C THR A 282 3.08 -15.27 17.53
N PRO A 283 3.15 -16.60 17.64
CA PRO A 283 2.27 -17.50 16.90
C PRO A 283 0.78 -17.18 17.09
N GLU A 284 0.38 -16.76 18.29
CA GLU A 284 -1.00 -16.38 18.57
C GLU A 284 -1.38 -15.05 17.88
N LEU A 285 -0.52 -14.04 17.98
CA LEU A 285 -0.74 -12.76 17.29
C LEU A 285 -0.75 -12.96 15.77
N THR A 286 0.17 -13.77 15.22
CA THR A 286 0.19 -14.10 13.80
C THR A 286 -1.15 -14.70 13.34
N ARG A 287 -1.69 -15.69 14.10
CA ARG A 287 -3.00 -16.27 13.79
C ARG A 287 -4.11 -15.22 13.80
N LEU A 288 -4.14 -14.33 14.77
CA LEU A 288 -5.12 -13.25 14.84
C LEU A 288 -4.97 -12.26 13.68
N MET A 289 -3.76 -11.79 13.40
CA MET A 289 -3.46 -10.85 12.33
C MET A 289 -3.86 -11.40 10.95
N THR A 290 -3.59 -12.68 10.69
CA THR A 290 -3.82 -13.33 9.39
C THR A 290 -5.18 -14.03 9.28
N THR A 291 -6.09 -13.83 10.21
CA THR A 291 -7.45 -14.36 10.15
C THR A 291 -8.25 -13.62 9.04
N PRO A 292 -8.78 -14.36 8.05
CA PRO A 292 -9.62 -13.76 7.01
C PRO A 292 -10.89 -13.14 7.57
N GLY A 293 -11.25 -11.94 7.11
CA GLY A 293 -12.51 -11.31 7.43
C GLY A 293 -13.70 -12.06 6.85
N ARG A 294 -14.81 -12.04 7.59
CA ARG A 294 -16.09 -12.64 7.16
C ARG A 294 -17.24 -11.71 7.43
N PHE A 295 -18.23 -11.73 6.53
CA PHE A 295 -19.53 -11.12 6.76
C PHE A 295 -20.34 -11.94 7.80
N ALA A 296 -21.47 -11.39 8.22
CA ALA A 296 -22.34 -12.03 9.19
C ALA A 296 -22.92 -13.38 8.69
N ASP A 297 -23.03 -13.57 7.38
CA ASP A 297 -23.46 -14.82 6.73
C ASP A 297 -22.31 -15.84 6.56
N GLY A 298 -21.10 -15.51 7.00
CA GLY A 298 -19.91 -16.34 6.91
C GLY A 298 -19.13 -16.23 5.59
N THR A 299 -19.61 -15.48 4.60
CA THR A 299 -18.89 -15.29 3.34
C THR A 299 -17.63 -14.42 3.55
N PRO A 300 -16.54 -14.65 2.78
CA PRO A 300 -15.31 -13.88 2.94
C PRO A 300 -15.51 -12.40 2.59
N VAL A 301 -14.97 -11.51 3.40
CA VAL A 301 -14.89 -10.08 3.11
C VAL A 301 -13.79 -9.86 2.08
N ARG A 302 -14.15 -9.37 0.88
CA ARG A 302 -13.19 -9.08 -0.18
C ARG A 302 -13.01 -7.60 -0.37
N ASP A 303 -11.76 -7.19 -0.58
CA ASP A 303 -11.43 -5.81 -0.91
C ASP A 303 -12.14 -5.40 -2.20
N HIS A 304 -12.90 -4.31 -2.12
CA HIS A 304 -13.74 -3.82 -3.23
C HIS A 304 -14.63 -4.90 -3.89
N GLY A 305 -15.04 -5.92 -3.12
CA GLY A 305 -15.96 -6.99 -3.56
C GLY A 305 -15.31 -8.12 -4.34
N GLN A 306 -14.15 -7.96 -4.94
CA GLN A 306 -13.52 -8.94 -5.84
C GLN A 306 -12.04 -9.19 -5.57
N GLY A 307 -11.39 -8.32 -4.81
CA GLY A 307 -9.99 -8.40 -4.46
C GLY A 307 -9.64 -9.57 -3.54
N PRO A 308 -8.42 -9.60 -3.04
CA PRO A 308 -8.02 -10.53 -1.99
C PRO A 308 -8.91 -10.36 -0.75
N VAL A 309 -8.95 -11.39 0.09
CA VAL A 309 -9.75 -11.31 1.33
C VAL A 309 -9.16 -10.24 2.23
N TYR A 310 -9.99 -9.29 2.67
CA TYR A 310 -9.60 -8.32 3.68
C TYR A 310 -9.75 -8.94 5.08
N GLY A 311 -8.69 -8.95 5.83
CA GLY A 311 -8.68 -9.43 7.22
C GLY A 311 -8.41 -8.30 8.20
N ASN A 312 -7.58 -8.57 9.19
CA ASN A 312 -7.22 -7.63 10.24
C ASN A 312 -6.05 -6.74 9.78
N ALA A 313 -6.33 -5.66 9.03
CA ALA A 313 -5.38 -4.76 8.37
C ALA A 313 -4.50 -5.43 7.29
N LEU A 314 -4.92 -6.52 6.73
CA LEU A 314 -4.19 -7.25 5.71
C LEU A 314 -5.10 -7.66 4.56
N LEU A 315 -4.60 -7.53 3.35
CA LEU A 315 -5.09 -8.19 2.16
C LEU A 315 -4.46 -9.58 2.13
N ILE A 316 -5.28 -10.62 2.16
CA ILE A 316 -4.85 -12.00 2.39
C ILE A 316 -5.12 -12.84 1.14
N GLY A 317 -4.04 -13.25 0.48
CA GLY A 317 -4.05 -14.25 -0.58
C GLY A 317 -3.67 -15.66 -0.06
N PRO A 318 -3.56 -16.65 -0.96
CA PRO A 318 -3.21 -18.04 -0.58
C PRO A 318 -1.87 -18.13 0.16
N HIS A 319 -0.83 -17.45 -0.30
CA HIS A 319 0.52 -17.49 0.26
C HIS A 319 0.98 -16.13 0.77
N TRP A 320 0.49 -15.06 0.16
CA TRP A 320 0.88 -13.69 0.37
C TRP A 320 -0.13 -12.93 1.22
N PHE A 321 0.34 -12.12 2.16
CA PHE A 321 -0.46 -11.07 2.76
C PHE A 321 0.29 -9.75 2.69
N HIS A 322 -0.46 -8.65 2.51
CA HIS A 322 0.12 -7.32 2.40
C HIS A 322 -0.87 -6.23 2.78
N HIS A 323 -0.40 -5.02 2.83
CA HIS A 323 -1.21 -3.81 2.79
C HIS A 323 -0.46 -2.72 2.06
N THR A 324 -1.18 -1.94 1.27
CA THR A 324 -0.66 -0.75 0.60
C THR A 324 -0.99 0.51 1.39
N GLY A 325 -0.35 1.62 1.03
CA GLY A 325 -0.64 2.93 1.60
C GLY A 325 -0.57 4.04 0.56
N SER A 326 -1.49 5.02 0.70
CA SER A 326 -1.55 6.18 -0.19
C SER A 326 -2.05 7.41 0.57
N ALA A 327 -1.22 8.43 0.70
CA ALA A 327 -1.62 9.75 1.21
C ALA A 327 -0.51 10.78 0.97
N GLY A 328 -0.88 12.03 0.68
CA GLY A 328 0.05 13.17 0.67
C GLY A 328 1.31 12.95 -0.18
N GLY A 329 1.17 12.40 -1.39
CA GLY A 329 2.31 12.11 -2.26
C GLY A 329 3.12 10.86 -1.88
N PHE A 330 2.72 10.12 -0.85
CA PHE A 330 3.37 8.85 -0.46
C PHE A 330 2.59 7.66 -0.99
N LYS A 331 3.31 6.67 -1.51
CA LYS A 331 2.81 5.35 -1.92
C LYS A 331 3.68 4.28 -1.29
N THR A 332 3.06 3.38 -0.56
CA THR A 332 3.79 2.40 0.26
C THR A 332 3.19 1.02 0.13
N LEU A 333 3.99 -0.01 0.38
CA LEU A 333 3.56 -1.39 0.48
C LEU A 333 4.44 -2.11 1.50
N PHE A 334 3.84 -2.98 2.29
CA PHE A 334 4.54 -4.02 3.03
C PHE A 334 3.78 -5.32 2.89
N GLY A 335 4.48 -6.39 2.51
CA GLY A 335 3.92 -7.71 2.33
C GLY A 335 4.89 -8.85 2.66
N TYR A 336 4.32 -10.06 2.86
CA TYR A 336 5.02 -11.27 3.23
C TYR A 336 4.41 -12.49 2.57
N ASP A 337 5.26 -13.29 1.92
CA ASP A 337 4.93 -14.62 1.38
C ASP A 337 5.28 -15.68 2.43
N ARG A 338 4.24 -16.35 2.93
CA ARG A 338 4.37 -17.36 4.00
C ARG A 338 5.05 -18.64 3.54
N GLU A 339 4.88 -19.02 2.27
CA GLU A 339 5.44 -20.22 1.70
C GLU A 339 6.94 -20.05 1.42
N GLN A 340 7.32 -18.95 0.80
CA GLN A 340 8.69 -18.66 0.46
C GLN A 340 9.49 -18.00 1.59
N ARG A 341 8.82 -17.64 2.68
CA ARG A 341 9.42 -16.84 3.78
C ARG A 341 10.11 -15.60 3.23
N PHE A 342 9.41 -14.93 2.32
CA PHE A 342 9.90 -13.80 1.58
C PHE A 342 9.08 -12.55 1.91
N GLY A 343 9.75 -11.44 2.16
CA GLY A 343 9.11 -10.16 2.44
C GLY A 343 9.52 -9.09 1.45
N MET A 344 8.62 -8.14 1.26
CA MET A 344 8.87 -6.95 0.45
C MET A 344 8.34 -5.72 1.18
N ALA A 345 9.13 -4.65 1.14
CA ALA A 345 8.69 -3.31 1.52
C ALA A 345 9.00 -2.31 0.41
N LEU A 346 8.07 -1.41 0.16
CA LEU A 346 8.18 -0.31 -0.79
C LEU A 346 7.76 0.98 -0.09
N LEU A 347 8.61 1.99 -0.10
CA LEU A 347 8.35 3.32 0.44
C LEU A 347 8.69 4.35 -0.63
N CYS A 348 7.66 4.92 -1.27
CA CYS A 348 7.83 5.94 -2.31
C CYS A 348 7.25 7.29 -1.85
N ASN A 349 7.87 8.37 -2.28
CA ASN A 349 7.37 9.72 -2.12
C ASN A 349 6.90 10.34 -3.45
N ASN A 350 6.48 9.49 -4.39
CA ASN A 350 5.84 9.85 -5.64
C ASN A 350 4.38 9.35 -5.63
N GLY A 351 3.44 10.27 -5.52
CA GLY A 351 2.00 9.99 -5.40
C GLY A 351 1.35 9.43 -6.67
N ASP A 352 2.03 9.49 -7.81
CA ASP A 352 1.51 8.98 -9.07
C ASP A 352 1.81 7.48 -9.28
N TYR A 353 2.66 6.88 -8.42
CA TYR A 353 2.92 5.46 -8.47
C TYR A 353 1.71 4.65 -7.98
N ASN A 354 1.46 3.52 -8.64
CA ASN A 354 0.61 2.46 -8.10
C ASN A 354 1.52 1.48 -7.35
N PRO A 355 1.39 1.32 -6.02
CA PRO A 355 2.30 0.52 -5.23
C PRO A 355 2.28 -0.97 -5.62
N ASP A 356 1.12 -1.52 -6.02
CA ASP A 356 1.00 -2.92 -6.46
C ASP A 356 1.75 -3.14 -7.78
N LYS A 357 1.54 -2.27 -8.77
CA LYS A 357 2.24 -2.36 -10.07
C LYS A 357 3.75 -2.20 -9.92
N VAL A 358 4.21 -1.30 -9.05
CA VAL A 358 5.65 -1.12 -8.79
C VAL A 358 6.21 -2.37 -8.09
N ALA A 359 5.49 -2.92 -7.11
CA ALA A 359 5.89 -4.13 -6.42
C ALA A 359 6.01 -5.32 -7.39
N ASP A 360 5.03 -5.52 -8.25
CA ASP A 360 5.05 -6.57 -9.28
C ASP A 360 6.23 -6.42 -10.23
N ALA A 361 6.48 -5.21 -10.72
CA ALA A 361 7.62 -4.94 -11.60
C ALA A 361 8.98 -5.18 -10.91
N VAL A 362 9.09 -4.81 -9.62
CA VAL A 362 10.27 -5.07 -8.80
C VAL A 362 10.51 -6.57 -8.63
N LEU A 363 9.47 -7.35 -8.31
CA LEU A 363 9.58 -8.81 -8.16
C LEU A 363 9.96 -9.48 -9.48
N ALA A 364 9.36 -9.08 -10.60
CA ALA A 364 9.70 -9.56 -11.92
C ALA A 364 11.17 -9.26 -12.28
N ALA A 365 11.66 -8.07 -11.97
CA ALA A 365 13.04 -7.67 -12.20
C ALA A 365 14.05 -8.39 -11.28
N PHE A 366 13.62 -8.74 -10.07
CA PHE A 366 14.47 -9.38 -9.07
C PHE A 366 14.75 -10.86 -9.34
N ASP A 367 13.71 -11.67 -9.63
CA ASP A 367 13.83 -13.12 -9.77
C ASP A 367 13.01 -13.72 -10.91
N GLY A 368 12.38 -12.89 -11.74
CA GLY A 368 11.51 -13.33 -12.83
C GLY A 368 10.17 -13.89 -12.34
N SER A 369 9.83 -13.69 -11.07
CA SER A 369 8.56 -14.15 -10.53
C SER A 369 7.38 -13.43 -11.18
N VAL A 370 6.33 -14.20 -11.47
CA VAL A 370 5.08 -13.64 -11.97
C VAL A 370 4.46 -12.78 -10.86
N PRO A 371 3.90 -11.60 -11.18
CA PRO A 371 3.25 -10.73 -10.21
C PRO A 371 2.27 -11.48 -9.32
N ARG A 372 2.43 -11.36 -7.99
CA ARG A 372 1.61 -12.05 -6.99
C ARG A 372 0.69 -11.13 -6.22
N VAL A 373 0.91 -9.82 -6.34
CA VAL A 373 0.18 -8.80 -5.58
C VAL A 373 -1.15 -8.47 -6.24
N SER A 374 -1.27 -8.71 -7.54
CA SER A 374 -2.45 -8.42 -8.36
C SER A 374 -3.31 -9.65 -8.69
N GLU A 375 -3.28 -10.73 -7.92
CA GLU A 375 -4.17 -11.89 -8.14
C GLU A 375 -5.65 -11.53 -7.94
N GLY A 376 -6.16 -10.72 -8.88
CA GLY A 376 -7.56 -10.67 -9.25
C GLY A 376 -7.88 -11.80 -10.23
N ALA A 377 -9.14 -12.26 -10.25
CA ALA A 377 -9.59 -13.28 -11.20
C ALA A 377 -9.17 -12.93 -12.63
N PRO A 378 -8.79 -13.91 -13.46
CA PRO A 378 -8.31 -13.64 -14.81
C PRO A 378 -9.36 -12.88 -15.62
N PRO A 379 -8.99 -11.86 -16.40
CA PRO A 379 -9.89 -10.99 -17.17
C PRO A 379 -10.82 -11.76 -18.13
N SER A 380 -10.37 -12.92 -18.62
CA SER A 380 -11.12 -13.75 -19.58
C SER A 380 -12.46 -14.29 -19.07
N SER A 381 -12.69 -14.30 -17.75
CA SER A 381 -13.98 -14.74 -17.19
C SER A 381 -15.04 -13.63 -17.20
N LEU A 382 -14.63 -12.38 -17.41
CA LEU A 382 -15.51 -11.21 -17.38
C LEU A 382 -16.00 -10.80 -18.78
N ASP A 383 -15.42 -11.31 -19.85
CA ASP A 383 -15.90 -11.07 -21.20
C ASP A 383 -17.31 -11.63 -21.38
N GLY A 384 -18.14 -10.93 -22.13
CA GLY A 384 -19.48 -11.40 -22.39
C GLY A 384 -20.51 -10.34 -22.71
N ARG A 385 -21.75 -10.79 -22.81
CA ARG A 385 -22.92 -9.93 -22.99
C ARG A 385 -23.67 -9.82 -21.67
N TYR A 386 -24.15 -8.64 -21.36
CA TYR A 386 -24.82 -8.35 -20.10
C TYR A 386 -26.07 -7.54 -20.32
N GLY A 387 -27.12 -7.84 -19.54
CA GLY A 387 -28.39 -7.16 -19.57
C GLY A 387 -28.85 -6.72 -18.19
N ASN A 388 -29.73 -5.71 -18.16
CA ASN A 388 -30.41 -5.25 -16.96
C ASN A 388 -31.92 -5.33 -17.18
N PRO A 389 -32.73 -5.86 -16.24
CA PRO A 389 -34.16 -6.05 -16.42
C PRO A 389 -34.94 -4.74 -16.65
N ASN A 390 -34.39 -3.62 -16.24
CA ASN A 390 -34.97 -2.28 -16.40
C ASN A 390 -34.54 -1.58 -17.71
N LEU A 391 -33.64 -2.21 -18.50
CA LEU A 391 -33.11 -1.66 -19.74
C LEU A 391 -33.30 -2.66 -20.89
N LYS A 392 -33.59 -2.15 -22.09
CA LYS A 392 -33.60 -2.94 -23.32
C LYS A 392 -32.21 -3.03 -23.98
N ALA A 393 -31.26 -2.21 -23.54
CA ALA A 393 -29.91 -2.20 -24.06
C ALA A 393 -29.09 -3.39 -23.54
N VAL A 394 -28.23 -3.92 -24.40
CA VAL A 394 -27.28 -4.98 -24.07
C VAL A 394 -25.85 -4.45 -24.11
N TYR A 395 -25.09 -4.73 -23.08
CA TYR A 395 -23.68 -4.33 -22.94
C TYR A 395 -22.79 -5.53 -23.30
N SER A 396 -22.01 -5.38 -24.35
CA SER A 396 -20.99 -6.37 -24.74
C SER A 396 -19.63 -5.88 -24.26
N ILE A 397 -18.99 -6.68 -23.44
CA ILE A 397 -17.71 -6.35 -22.79
C ILE A 397 -16.63 -7.28 -23.33
N ALA A 398 -15.51 -6.70 -23.75
CA ALA A 398 -14.29 -7.39 -24.15
C ALA A 398 -13.11 -6.78 -23.39
N LEU A 399 -12.43 -7.59 -22.59
CA LEU A 399 -11.35 -7.14 -21.69
C LEU A 399 -9.99 -7.67 -22.11
N THR A 400 -8.97 -6.91 -21.76
CA THR A 400 -7.55 -7.25 -21.86
C THR A 400 -6.87 -6.93 -20.54
N GLU A 401 -5.62 -7.36 -20.35
CA GLU A 401 -4.85 -7.05 -19.14
C GLU A 401 -4.68 -5.54 -18.88
N ALA A 402 -4.70 -4.72 -19.93
CA ALA A 402 -4.51 -3.27 -19.83
C ALA A 402 -5.83 -2.47 -19.76
N GLY A 403 -6.99 -3.14 -19.83
CA GLY A 403 -8.30 -2.50 -19.90
C GLY A 403 -9.25 -3.27 -20.79
N GLY A 404 -10.03 -2.59 -21.63
CA GLY A 404 -10.97 -3.27 -22.51
C GLY A 404 -11.84 -2.33 -23.31
N THR A 405 -12.95 -2.88 -23.81
CA THR A 405 -13.98 -2.09 -24.49
C THR A 405 -15.38 -2.53 -24.04
N VAL A 406 -16.29 -1.58 -24.01
CA VAL A 406 -17.72 -1.85 -23.91
C VAL A 406 -18.43 -1.35 -25.16
N THR A 407 -19.28 -2.20 -25.73
CA THR A 407 -20.17 -1.86 -26.83
C THR A 407 -21.60 -1.96 -26.34
N VAL A 408 -22.33 -0.88 -26.42
CA VAL A 408 -23.75 -0.83 -26.06
C VAL A 408 -24.59 -1.05 -27.30
N THR A 409 -25.36 -2.13 -27.32
CA THR A 409 -26.41 -2.39 -28.33
C THR A 409 -27.70 -1.74 -27.83
N ASP A 410 -28.24 -0.80 -28.57
CA ASP A 410 -29.40 -0.02 -28.16
C ASP A 410 -30.69 -0.88 -28.13
N ARG A 411 -31.79 -0.27 -27.69
CA ARG A 411 -33.10 -0.87 -27.58
C ARG A 411 -33.67 -1.44 -28.91
N ASN A 412 -33.12 -0.99 -30.05
CA ASN A 412 -33.54 -1.39 -31.40
C ASN A 412 -32.62 -2.45 -32.01
N GLY A 413 -31.63 -2.94 -31.22
CA GLY A 413 -30.67 -3.94 -31.65
C GLY A 413 -29.51 -3.39 -32.46
N LYS A 414 -29.31 -2.05 -32.51
CA LYS A 414 -28.20 -1.43 -33.22
C LYS A 414 -27.00 -1.27 -32.29
N PRO A 415 -25.83 -1.86 -32.60
CA PRO A 415 -24.63 -1.67 -31.84
C PRO A 415 -24.05 -0.25 -32.00
N GLY A 416 -23.65 0.36 -30.90
CA GLY A 416 -22.85 1.58 -30.88
C GLY A 416 -21.37 1.34 -31.18
N ALA A 417 -20.58 2.38 -31.25
CA ALA A 417 -19.12 2.26 -31.33
C ALA A 417 -18.56 1.69 -30.02
N PRO A 418 -17.54 0.81 -30.07
CA PRO A 418 -16.83 0.37 -28.88
C PRO A 418 -16.23 1.55 -28.14
N GLN A 419 -16.45 1.62 -26.83
CA GLN A 419 -15.90 2.65 -25.96
C GLN A 419 -14.79 2.04 -25.08
N PRO A 420 -13.65 2.72 -24.92
CA PRO A 420 -12.55 2.21 -24.13
C PRO A 420 -12.91 2.14 -22.65
N LEU A 421 -12.39 1.11 -22.00
CA LEU A 421 -12.41 0.89 -20.56
C LEU A 421 -10.96 0.86 -20.04
N GLU A 422 -10.68 1.63 -19.03
CA GLU A 422 -9.42 1.62 -18.31
C GLU A 422 -9.56 0.73 -17.07
N ALA A 423 -8.66 -0.23 -16.88
CA ALA A 423 -8.62 -1.04 -15.66
C ALA A 423 -8.14 -0.16 -14.50
N THR A 424 -8.95 -0.07 -13.43
CA THR A 424 -8.65 0.71 -12.24
C THR A 424 -8.36 -0.16 -11.01
N GLY A 425 -8.62 -1.46 -11.13
CA GLY A 425 -8.38 -2.48 -10.12
C GLY A 425 -8.94 -3.83 -10.56
N PRO A 426 -8.76 -4.89 -9.78
CA PRO A 426 -9.34 -6.20 -10.07
C PRO A 426 -10.86 -6.11 -10.24
N GLY A 427 -11.37 -6.50 -11.41
CA GLY A 427 -12.79 -6.40 -11.74
C GLY A 427 -13.36 -4.99 -11.78
N GLN A 428 -12.54 -3.96 -11.73
CA GLN A 428 -12.92 -2.56 -11.73
C GLN A 428 -12.45 -1.88 -13.02
N TYR A 429 -13.37 -1.25 -13.72
CA TYR A 429 -13.10 -0.57 -14.99
C TYR A 429 -13.76 0.80 -15.02
N LYS A 430 -13.07 1.76 -15.59
CA LYS A 430 -13.55 3.13 -15.75
C LYS A 430 -13.73 3.44 -17.24
N GLY A 431 -14.93 3.87 -17.60
CA GLY A 431 -15.22 4.55 -18.85
C GLY A 431 -15.13 6.07 -18.70
N ARG A 432 -15.58 6.80 -19.70
CA ARG A 432 -15.50 8.27 -19.71
C ARG A 432 -16.25 8.91 -18.52
N ASP A 433 -17.47 8.48 -18.26
CA ASP A 433 -18.36 9.10 -17.27
C ASP A 433 -19.01 8.05 -16.34
N TYR A 434 -18.46 6.84 -16.27
CA TYR A 434 -19.00 5.72 -15.51
C TYR A 434 -17.91 4.77 -15.02
N THR A 435 -18.27 3.96 -14.01
CA THR A 435 -17.45 2.83 -13.56
C THR A 435 -18.23 1.54 -13.68
N LEU A 436 -17.51 0.44 -13.98
CA LEU A 436 -18.02 -0.93 -13.95
C LEU A 436 -17.32 -1.70 -12.85
N SER A 437 -18.11 -2.31 -11.96
CA SER A 437 -17.60 -3.18 -10.88
C SER A 437 -18.19 -4.56 -11.08
N PHE A 438 -17.35 -5.53 -11.46
CA PHE A 438 -17.81 -6.90 -11.70
C PHE A 438 -18.00 -7.67 -10.40
N ASP A 439 -19.00 -8.58 -10.41
CA ASP A 439 -19.27 -9.48 -9.30
C ASP A 439 -18.18 -10.56 -9.19
N ASP A 440 -17.93 -11.06 -7.97
CA ASP A 440 -16.92 -12.08 -7.67
C ASP A 440 -17.03 -13.37 -8.50
N ASN A 441 -18.25 -13.69 -8.93
CA ASN A 441 -18.54 -14.90 -9.71
C ASN A 441 -18.57 -14.67 -11.22
N ALA A 442 -18.21 -13.49 -11.71
CA ALA A 442 -18.25 -13.07 -13.10
C ALA A 442 -19.65 -13.20 -13.77
N LYS A 443 -20.72 -13.26 -12.97
CA LYS A 443 -22.11 -13.39 -13.47
C LYS A 443 -22.79 -12.05 -13.72
N GLY A 444 -22.19 -10.95 -13.27
CA GLY A 444 -22.74 -9.62 -13.45
C GLY A 444 -21.72 -8.52 -13.19
N PHE A 445 -22.17 -7.31 -13.36
CA PHE A 445 -21.45 -6.11 -12.93
C PHE A 445 -22.40 -5.00 -12.49
N THR A 446 -21.93 -4.12 -11.66
CA THR A 446 -22.60 -2.88 -11.29
C THR A 446 -22.03 -1.72 -12.12
N LEU A 447 -22.90 -1.04 -12.85
CA LEU A 447 -22.58 0.21 -13.53
C LEU A 447 -22.97 1.38 -12.62
N THR A 448 -22.02 2.25 -12.34
CA THR A 448 -22.22 3.47 -11.55
C THR A 448 -21.92 4.70 -12.40
N ILE A 449 -22.91 5.56 -12.53
CA ILE A 449 -22.78 6.92 -13.06
C ILE A 449 -23.33 7.89 -12.00
N PRO A 450 -23.02 9.20 -12.06
CA PRO A 450 -23.62 10.15 -11.13
C PRO A 450 -25.14 10.02 -11.04
N ARG A 451 -25.66 9.72 -9.85
CA ARG A 451 -27.10 9.55 -9.52
C ARG A 451 -27.76 8.26 -10.00
N VAL A 452 -27.06 7.36 -10.69
CA VAL A 452 -27.64 6.09 -11.17
C VAL A 452 -26.69 4.93 -10.88
N VAL A 453 -27.19 3.89 -10.26
CA VAL A 453 -26.50 2.62 -10.04
C VAL A 453 -27.38 1.50 -10.58
N LEU A 454 -26.87 0.71 -11.51
CA LEU A 454 -27.59 -0.39 -12.14
C LEU A 454 -26.74 -1.66 -12.11
N HIS A 455 -27.39 -2.76 -11.74
CA HIS A 455 -26.75 -4.07 -11.79
C HIS A 455 -27.11 -4.80 -13.08
N PHE A 456 -26.12 -5.34 -13.76
CA PHE A 456 -26.24 -6.09 -15.00
C PHE A 456 -25.90 -7.54 -14.78
N THR A 457 -26.66 -8.46 -15.34
CA THR A 457 -26.42 -9.90 -15.30
C THR A 457 -25.87 -10.40 -16.63
N LYS A 458 -24.95 -11.34 -16.58
CA LYS A 458 -24.38 -11.97 -17.78
C LYS A 458 -25.47 -12.74 -18.50
N LEU A 459 -25.60 -12.49 -19.79
CA LEU A 459 -26.56 -13.18 -20.67
C LEU A 459 -25.95 -14.49 -21.19
N PRO A 460 -26.77 -15.50 -21.51
CA PRO A 460 -26.30 -16.73 -22.11
C PRO A 460 -25.50 -16.53 -23.40
#